data_c34b66163327f601b4e4430a2252a8e9
#
_entry.id   c34b66163327f601b4e4430a2252a8e9
#
_cell.length_a   1.000
_cell.length_b   1.000
_cell.length_c   1.000
_cell.angle_alpha   90.00
_cell.angle_beta   90.00
_cell.angle_gamma   90.00
#
_symmetry.space_group_name_H-M   'P 1'
#
loop_
_entity.id
_entity.type
_entity.pdbx_description
1 polymer ?
#
loop_
_entity_poly.entity_id
_entity_poly.type
_entity_poly.pdbx_seq_one_letter_code
_entity_poly.pdbx_strand_id
1 'polypeptide(L)'
;MTSQRRVLRRFDRTPVPLKATDVVCPHFMLLAWANGCMYNCSWCYLKGTFRFYGQKPNGRVPIIIKDRARIEKEVRTFLKKDLLPELINTGELSDSLLDETRAIPFSKWILRLFKGTGHKVLFLTKSTNIHNFLINNWQDSAILAWSVNAVPVAERWEKLAPTVAERLNAARQVSEAGYEVRLRIDPMVPVENWKTCYSELVDLICRTLKPGRVTLGCLRGLNSTIAFCKDKSWIKYLTEESNWGKKPPLQQRLDMFKLVITVLKEKGFREIGICKETLAIWKALKMDHNKNSCNCLC
;
A
#
# COMPACT_ATOMS: atom_id res chain seq x y z
N MET A 1 0.38 -31.31 11.78
CA MET A 1 -0.66 -30.56 11.00
C MET A 1 -0.41 -29.07 11.20
N THR A 2 0.18 -28.40 10.21
CA THR A 2 0.40 -26.94 10.27
C THR A 2 -0.96 -26.26 10.20
N SER A 3 -1.37 -25.60 11.29
CA SER A 3 -2.57 -24.75 11.32
C SER A 3 -2.53 -23.80 10.13
N GLN A 4 -3.31 -24.07 9.11
CA GLN A 4 -3.40 -23.19 7.94
C GLN A 4 -3.96 -21.86 8.40
N ARG A 5 -3.12 -20.82 8.45
CA ARG A 5 -3.54 -19.46 8.84
C ARG A 5 -4.75 -19.01 8.03
N ARG A 6 -5.75 -18.43 8.71
CA ARG A 6 -6.94 -17.83 8.07
C ARG A 6 -6.53 -16.87 6.96
N VAL A 7 -7.25 -16.88 5.85
CA VAL A 7 -7.00 -15.95 4.75
C VAL A 7 -7.58 -14.56 5.06
N LEU A 8 -8.71 -14.50 5.75
CA LEU A 8 -9.31 -13.27 6.25
C LEU A 8 -9.03 -13.13 7.75
N ARG A 9 -8.28 -12.08 8.13
CA ARG A 9 -7.84 -11.85 9.51
C ARG A 9 -7.46 -10.40 9.74
N ARG A 10 -7.44 -9.99 11.01
CA ARG A 10 -6.85 -8.72 11.39
C ARG A 10 -5.32 -8.75 11.20
N PHE A 11 -4.77 -7.66 10.68
CA PHE A 11 -3.34 -7.43 10.65
C PHE A 11 -2.96 -6.76 11.98
N ASP A 12 -2.39 -7.53 12.89
CA ASP A 12 -2.07 -7.16 14.27
C ASP A 12 -0.58 -7.30 14.61
N ARG A 13 0.27 -7.32 13.60
CA ARG A 13 1.71 -7.59 13.78
C ARG A 13 2.51 -6.41 14.32
N THR A 14 1.94 -5.21 14.29
CA THR A 14 2.59 -4.04 14.86
C THR A 14 2.18 -3.96 16.33
N PRO A 15 3.11 -4.08 17.28
CA PRO A 15 2.79 -3.95 18.70
C PRO A 15 2.31 -2.53 19.02
N VAL A 16 1.66 -2.37 20.16
CA VAL A 16 1.31 -1.05 20.69
C VAL A 16 2.60 -0.25 20.88
N PRO A 17 2.71 0.95 20.32
CA PRO A 17 3.93 1.74 20.39
C PRO A 17 4.09 2.33 21.79
N LEU A 18 5.23 2.07 22.43
CA LEU A 18 5.57 2.55 23.77
C LEU A 18 6.76 3.54 23.75
N LYS A 19 7.72 3.28 22.89
CA LYS A 19 8.97 4.08 22.77
C LYS A 19 8.90 5.05 21.58
N ALA A 20 9.70 6.09 21.63
CA ALA A 20 9.82 7.08 20.56
C ALA A 20 10.17 6.46 19.19
N THR A 21 10.94 5.35 19.19
CA THR A 21 11.35 4.59 18.00
C THR A 21 10.33 3.55 17.54
N ASP A 22 9.25 3.33 18.28
CA ASP A 22 8.23 2.38 17.92
C ASP A 22 7.33 2.91 16.81
N VAL A 23 7.03 2.05 15.87
CA VAL A 23 6.24 2.37 14.68
C VAL A 23 4.75 2.25 14.98
N VAL A 24 4.01 3.26 14.58
CA VAL A 24 2.54 3.25 14.60
C VAL A 24 2.01 2.63 13.31
N CYS A 25 1.15 1.65 13.45
CA CYS A 25 0.34 1.11 12.35
C CYS A 25 -0.98 0.59 12.93
N PRO A 26 -2.12 1.15 12.57
CA PRO A 26 -3.40 0.67 13.05
C PRO A 26 -3.65 -0.75 12.54
N HIS A 27 -4.37 -1.52 13.33
CA HIS A 27 -4.81 -2.85 12.91
C HIS A 27 -5.94 -2.72 11.89
N PHE A 28 -5.82 -3.44 10.79
CA PHE A 28 -6.81 -3.43 9.70
C PHE A 28 -7.18 -4.86 9.27
N MET A 29 -8.31 -5.01 8.59
CA MET A 29 -8.71 -6.30 8.05
C MET A 29 -7.91 -6.62 6.79
N LEU A 30 -7.28 -7.79 6.77
CA LEU A 30 -6.49 -8.30 5.66
C LEU A 30 -7.16 -9.52 5.04
N LEU A 31 -7.41 -9.47 3.73
CA LEU A 31 -7.71 -10.64 2.93
C LEU A 31 -6.45 -11.07 2.16
N ALA A 32 -5.78 -12.08 2.66
CA ALA A 32 -4.57 -12.64 2.06
C ALA A 32 -4.93 -13.65 0.95
N TRP A 33 -5.46 -13.17 -0.16
CA TRP A 33 -5.95 -13.99 -1.28
C TRP A 33 -4.83 -14.55 -2.17
N ALA A 34 -3.72 -13.83 -2.24
CA ALA A 34 -2.52 -14.25 -2.96
C ALA A 34 -1.25 -13.89 -2.19
N ASN A 35 -0.15 -14.52 -2.52
CA ASN A 35 1.20 -14.20 -2.08
C ASN A 35 2.07 -13.87 -3.29
N GLY A 36 3.07 -12.97 -3.13
CA GLY A 36 3.96 -12.59 -4.21
C GLY A 36 3.42 -11.46 -5.08
N CYS A 37 4.18 -11.04 -6.08
CA CYS A 37 3.84 -9.88 -6.90
C CYS A 37 4.43 -10.02 -8.30
N MET A 38 3.75 -9.46 -9.31
CA MET A 38 4.24 -9.43 -10.68
C MET A 38 5.35 -8.39 -10.90
N TYR A 39 5.47 -7.39 -10.01
CA TYR A 39 6.52 -6.38 -10.06
C TYR A 39 7.79 -6.81 -9.32
N ASN A 40 8.86 -6.04 -9.50
CA ASN A 40 10.18 -6.34 -8.91
C ASN A 40 10.78 -5.12 -8.20
N CYS A 41 10.00 -4.42 -7.37
CA CYS A 41 10.50 -3.29 -6.60
C CYS A 41 11.66 -3.73 -5.69
N SER A 42 12.77 -2.94 -5.69
CA SER A 42 14.01 -3.32 -4.98
C SER A 42 13.82 -3.47 -3.47
N TRP A 43 13.08 -2.56 -2.85
CA TRP A 43 12.79 -2.55 -1.40
C TRP A 43 11.56 -3.38 -0.98
N CYS A 44 10.98 -4.17 -1.89
CA CYS A 44 9.73 -4.87 -1.57
C CYS A 44 9.92 -5.87 -0.43
N TYR A 45 9.20 -5.66 0.67
CA TYR A 45 9.28 -6.52 1.85
C TYR A 45 8.84 -7.97 1.59
N LEU A 46 8.08 -8.21 0.51
CA LEU A 46 7.68 -9.57 0.13
C LEU A 46 8.88 -10.47 -0.16
N LYS A 47 10.01 -9.90 -0.59
CA LYS A 47 11.27 -10.64 -0.80
C LYS A 47 11.76 -11.32 0.47
N GLY A 48 11.72 -10.61 1.58
CA GLY A 48 12.03 -11.16 2.90
C GLY A 48 10.92 -12.02 3.47
N THR A 49 9.64 -11.61 3.29
CA THR A 49 8.48 -12.33 3.81
C THR A 49 8.34 -13.72 3.18
N PHE A 50 8.58 -13.83 1.88
CA PHE A 50 8.42 -15.07 1.11
C PHE A 50 9.76 -15.70 0.70
N ARG A 51 10.84 -15.45 1.43
CA ARG A 51 12.17 -16.00 1.16
C ARG A 51 12.21 -17.52 1.04
N PHE A 52 11.31 -18.22 1.75
CA PHE A 52 11.22 -19.69 1.73
C PHE A 52 10.62 -20.27 0.42
N TYR A 53 9.95 -19.46 -0.38
CA TYR A 53 9.44 -19.90 -1.69
C TYR A 53 10.51 -19.84 -2.79
N GLY A 54 11.75 -19.44 -2.46
CA GLY A 54 12.77 -19.09 -3.42
C GLY A 54 12.45 -17.79 -4.15
N GLN A 55 13.40 -17.31 -4.93
CA GLN A 55 13.21 -16.18 -5.84
C GLN A 55 13.42 -16.65 -7.27
N LYS A 56 12.62 -16.13 -8.20
CA LYS A 56 12.87 -16.33 -9.62
C LYS A 56 14.25 -15.75 -10.00
N PRO A 57 14.90 -16.21 -11.08
CA PRO A 57 16.23 -15.72 -11.51
C PRO A 57 16.28 -14.19 -11.61
N ASN A 58 15.20 -13.52 -11.99
CA ASN A 58 15.10 -12.06 -12.06
C ASN A 58 14.87 -11.37 -10.69
N GLY A 59 14.85 -12.10 -9.58
CA GLY A 59 14.63 -11.57 -8.23
C GLY A 59 13.18 -11.31 -7.84
N ARG A 60 12.21 -11.70 -8.67
CA ARG A 60 10.78 -11.60 -8.33
C ARG A 60 10.36 -12.65 -7.31
N VAL A 61 9.42 -12.27 -6.46
CA VAL A 61 8.75 -13.22 -5.55
C VAL A 61 7.74 -14.06 -6.34
N PRO A 62 7.74 -15.39 -6.20
CA PRO A 62 6.76 -16.25 -6.85
C PRO A 62 5.32 -15.87 -6.47
N ILE A 63 4.40 -15.94 -7.44
CA ILE A 63 2.99 -15.68 -7.22
C ILE A 63 2.29 -17.00 -6.90
N ILE A 64 1.56 -17.02 -5.79
CA ILE A 64 0.75 -18.15 -5.34
C ILE A 64 -0.65 -17.61 -5.03
N ILE A 65 -1.60 -17.89 -5.90
CA ILE A 65 -3.02 -17.56 -5.70
C ILE A 65 -3.64 -18.66 -4.84
N LYS A 66 -4.37 -18.30 -3.82
CA LYS A 66 -4.99 -19.24 -2.90
C LYS A 66 -6.31 -19.76 -3.47
N ASP A 67 -6.72 -20.90 -2.92
CA ASP A 67 -7.97 -21.57 -3.30
C ASP A 67 -9.18 -20.64 -3.11
N ARG A 68 -9.95 -20.47 -4.15
CA ARG A 68 -11.11 -19.58 -4.20
C ARG A 68 -12.22 -20.06 -3.25
N ALA A 69 -12.53 -21.35 -3.23
CA ALA A 69 -13.62 -21.88 -2.41
C ALA A 69 -13.32 -21.64 -0.92
N ARG A 70 -12.06 -21.78 -0.51
CA ARG A 70 -11.60 -21.44 0.83
C ARG A 70 -11.79 -19.95 1.15
N ILE A 71 -11.40 -19.06 0.24
CA ILE A 71 -11.56 -17.62 0.44
C ILE A 71 -13.05 -17.27 0.57
N GLU A 72 -13.88 -17.77 -0.34
CA GLU A 72 -15.33 -17.53 -0.30
C GLU A 72 -15.97 -18.03 1.01
N LYS A 73 -15.57 -19.21 1.49
CA LYS A 73 -16.05 -19.76 2.78
C LYS A 73 -15.71 -18.83 3.96
N GLU A 74 -14.44 -18.37 4.05
CA GLU A 74 -14.02 -17.51 5.15
C GLU A 74 -14.69 -16.12 5.05
N VAL A 75 -14.83 -15.53 3.86
CA VAL A 75 -15.51 -14.25 3.63
C VAL A 75 -17.00 -14.37 3.98
N ARG A 76 -17.70 -15.38 3.49
CA ARG A 76 -19.12 -15.60 3.85
C ARG A 76 -19.33 -15.79 5.36
N THR A 77 -18.40 -16.47 6.03
CA THR A 77 -18.43 -16.62 7.50
C THR A 77 -18.22 -15.28 8.21
N PHE A 78 -17.38 -14.42 7.69
CA PHE A 78 -17.18 -13.06 8.20
C PHE A 78 -18.43 -12.19 8.00
N LEU A 79 -19.01 -12.19 6.81
CA LEU A 79 -20.17 -11.38 6.44
C LEU A 79 -21.47 -11.75 7.19
N LYS A 80 -21.53 -12.95 7.77
CA LYS A 80 -22.68 -13.36 8.63
C LYS A 80 -22.62 -12.75 10.04
N LYS A 81 -21.52 -12.12 10.41
CA LYS A 81 -21.38 -11.47 11.72
C LYS A 81 -22.00 -10.07 11.64
N ASP A 82 -22.70 -9.70 12.69
CA ASP A 82 -23.17 -8.31 12.86
C ASP A 82 -22.00 -7.44 13.29
N LEU A 83 -21.30 -6.87 12.32
CA LEU A 83 -20.13 -6.04 12.53
C LEU A 83 -20.37 -4.66 11.90
N LEU A 84 -19.76 -3.64 12.50
CA LEU A 84 -19.65 -2.33 11.87
C LEU A 84 -18.95 -2.46 10.51
N PRO A 85 -19.25 -1.56 9.55
CA PRO A 85 -18.59 -1.54 8.25
C PRO A 85 -17.06 -1.58 8.39
N GLU A 86 -16.42 -2.51 7.67
CA GLU A 86 -14.97 -2.72 7.68
C GLU A 86 -14.40 -2.52 6.29
N LEU A 87 -13.17 -2.00 6.20
CA LEU A 87 -12.38 -1.95 4.97
C LEU A 87 -11.44 -3.15 4.91
N ILE A 88 -11.60 -3.99 3.89
CA ILE A 88 -10.85 -5.23 3.71
C ILE A 88 -9.67 -4.99 2.75
N ASN A 89 -8.46 -4.91 3.26
CA ASN A 89 -7.25 -4.70 2.46
C ASN A 89 -6.81 -5.99 1.77
N THR A 90 -6.65 -5.97 0.45
CA THR A 90 -6.24 -7.12 -0.38
C THR A 90 -4.80 -7.01 -0.90
N GLY A 91 -4.12 -5.87 -0.69
CA GLY A 91 -2.81 -5.55 -1.25
C GLY A 91 -1.60 -5.72 -0.31
N GLU A 92 -1.76 -6.33 0.88
CA GLU A 92 -0.64 -6.47 1.82
C GLU A 92 0.36 -7.56 1.42
N LEU A 93 -0.08 -8.67 0.83
CA LEU A 93 0.78 -9.81 0.48
C LEU A 93 0.94 -10.02 -1.03
N SER A 94 0.30 -9.18 -1.84
CA SER A 94 0.35 -9.20 -3.30
C SER A 94 -0.03 -7.82 -3.84
N ASP A 95 0.09 -7.62 -5.15
CA ASP A 95 -0.66 -6.54 -5.82
C ASP A 95 -2.13 -6.96 -5.93
N SER A 96 -3.07 -6.07 -5.63
CA SER A 96 -4.49 -6.42 -5.60
C SER A 96 -5.09 -6.72 -6.98
N LEU A 97 -4.46 -6.24 -8.06
CA LEU A 97 -4.92 -6.40 -9.45
C LEU A 97 -4.01 -7.35 -10.24
N LEU A 98 -3.33 -8.28 -9.56
CA LEU A 98 -2.33 -9.15 -10.20
C LEU A 98 -2.91 -10.14 -11.22
N ASP A 99 -4.21 -10.41 -11.18
CA ASP A 99 -4.88 -11.38 -12.06
C ASP A 99 -6.01 -10.77 -12.92
N GLU A 100 -6.06 -9.44 -13.03
CA GLU A 100 -7.12 -8.71 -13.76
C GLU A 100 -7.22 -9.05 -15.25
N THR A 101 -6.21 -9.66 -15.84
CA THR A 101 -6.22 -10.14 -17.21
C THR A 101 -6.87 -11.53 -17.38
N ARG A 102 -7.29 -12.18 -16.28
CA ARG A 102 -7.99 -13.48 -16.35
C ARG A 102 -9.45 -13.30 -16.73
N ALA A 103 -10.06 -14.34 -17.30
CA ALA A 103 -11.48 -14.35 -17.65
C ALA A 103 -12.40 -14.09 -16.43
N ILE A 104 -12.01 -14.61 -15.26
CA ILE A 104 -12.70 -14.36 -13.98
C ILE A 104 -11.66 -13.91 -12.96
N PRO A 105 -11.31 -12.60 -12.94
CA PRO A 105 -10.33 -12.06 -12.02
C PRO A 105 -10.86 -12.00 -10.58
N PHE A 106 -9.94 -11.84 -9.63
CA PHE A 106 -10.24 -11.72 -8.21
C PHE A 106 -11.25 -10.60 -7.92
N SER A 107 -11.07 -9.42 -8.51
CA SER A 107 -11.97 -8.29 -8.33
C SER A 107 -13.43 -8.64 -8.63
N LYS A 108 -13.67 -9.30 -9.76
CA LYS A 108 -15.00 -9.63 -10.27
C LYS A 108 -15.79 -10.58 -9.35
N TRP A 109 -15.14 -11.60 -8.79
CA TRP A 109 -15.85 -12.56 -7.96
C TRP A 109 -15.88 -12.16 -6.48
N ILE A 110 -14.86 -11.45 -5.97
CA ILE A 110 -14.85 -11.02 -4.57
C ILE A 110 -15.89 -9.91 -4.33
N LEU A 111 -15.98 -8.93 -5.23
CA LEU A 111 -16.92 -7.81 -5.06
C LEU A 111 -18.39 -8.26 -5.11
N ARG A 112 -18.70 -9.37 -5.79
CA ARG A 112 -20.04 -9.97 -5.73
C ARG A 112 -20.42 -10.42 -4.31
N LEU A 113 -19.48 -10.83 -3.48
CA LEU A 113 -19.72 -11.23 -2.11
C LEU A 113 -19.95 -10.03 -1.19
N PHE A 114 -19.38 -8.88 -1.52
CA PHE A 114 -19.47 -7.66 -0.69
C PHE A 114 -20.62 -6.73 -1.10
N LYS A 115 -21.27 -6.98 -2.23
CA LYS A 115 -22.39 -6.15 -2.70
C LYS A 115 -23.51 -6.09 -1.67
N GLY A 116 -23.91 -4.89 -1.26
CA GLY A 116 -25.00 -4.66 -0.31
C GLY A 116 -24.68 -4.99 1.16
N THR A 117 -23.44 -5.29 1.51
CA THR A 117 -23.06 -5.67 2.88
C THR A 117 -22.61 -4.49 3.77
N GLY A 118 -22.44 -3.30 3.20
CA GLY A 118 -21.84 -2.14 3.88
C GLY A 118 -20.34 -2.20 4.05
N HIS A 119 -19.71 -3.36 3.94
CA HIS A 119 -18.25 -3.51 3.95
C HIS A 119 -17.66 -3.14 2.60
N LYS A 120 -16.40 -2.61 2.60
CA LYS A 120 -15.68 -2.27 1.36
C LYS A 120 -14.39 -3.09 1.21
N VAL A 121 -13.99 -3.32 -0.04
CA VAL A 121 -12.73 -3.97 -0.39
C VAL A 121 -11.76 -2.92 -0.90
N LEU A 122 -10.57 -2.84 -0.29
CA LEU A 122 -9.48 -1.97 -0.72
C LEU A 122 -8.57 -2.74 -1.68
N PHE A 123 -8.48 -2.25 -2.92
CA PHE A 123 -7.54 -2.71 -3.93
C PHE A 123 -6.32 -1.79 -3.96
N LEU A 124 -5.22 -2.21 -3.32
CA LEU A 124 -3.96 -1.48 -3.33
C LEU A 124 -3.06 -2.02 -4.45
N THR A 125 -2.67 -1.17 -5.40
CA THR A 125 -2.03 -1.61 -6.63
C THR A 125 -1.00 -0.63 -7.20
N LYS A 126 -0.17 -1.11 -8.11
CA LYS A 126 0.60 -0.35 -9.10
C LYS A 126 0.14 -0.65 -10.54
N SER A 127 -0.87 -1.51 -10.72
CA SER A 127 -1.36 -1.95 -12.01
C SER A 127 -2.16 -0.87 -12.75
N THR A 128 -2.19 -0.98 -14.06
CA THR A 128 -3.06 -0.21 -14.96
C THR A 128 -4.20 -1.05 -15.54
N ASN A 129 -4.31 -2.32 -15.13
CA ASN A 129 -5.37 -3.22 -15.57
C ASN A 129 -6.66 -2.93 -14.80
N ILE A 130 -7.43 -1.95 -15.25
CA ILE A 130 -8.63 -1.42 -14.59
C ILE A 130 -9.93 -1.71 -15.33
N HIS A 131 -9.88 -2.38 -16.47
CA HIS A 131 -11.01 -2.59 -17.36
C HIS A 131 -12.26 -3.09 -16.63
N ASN A 132 -12.13 -4.06 -15.71
CA ASN A 132 -13.26 -4.60 -14.98
C ASN A 132 -13.96 -3.57 -14.08
N PHE A 133 -13.23 -2.57 -13.58
CA PHE A 133 -13.81 -1.49 -12.79
C PHE A 133 -14.55 -0.45 -13.67
N LEU A 134 -14.10 -0.26 -14.91
CA LEU A 134 -14.75 0.67 -15.84
C LEU A 134 -16.07 0.13 -16.42
N ILE A 135 -16.21 -1.19 -16.52
CA ILE A 135 -17.42 -1.83 -17.12
C ILE A 135 -18.41 -2.37 -16.09
N ASN A 136 -18.14 -2.23 -14.78
CA ASN A 136 -19.02 -2.74 -13.73
C ASN A 136 -19.26 -1.66 -12.67
N ASN A 137 -20.40 -1.76 -11.99
CA ASN A 137 -20.85 -0.82 -10.96
C ASN A 137 -20.56 -1.42 -9.56
N TRP A 138 -19.37 -1.15 -9.02
CA TRP A 138 -18.92 -1.64 -7.70
C TRP A 138 -18.49 -0.51 -6.75
N GLN A 139 -18.90 0.73 -7.05
CA GLN A 139 -18.48 1.93 -6.31
C GLN A 139 -18.81 1.85 -4.81
N ASP A 140 -19.94 1.21 -4.46
CA ASP A 140 -20.37 1.05 -3.06
C ASP A 140 -19.51 0.02 -2.28
N SER A 141 -18.86 -0.89 -2.99
CA SER A 141 -18.14 -2.02 -2.37
C SER A 141 -16.64 -1.99 -2.59
N ALA A 142 -16.11 -1.09 -3.44
CA ALA A 142 -14.71 -1.02 -3.79
C ALA A 142 -14.10 0.36 -3.53
N ILE A 143 -12.88 0.35 -2.97
CA ILE A 143 -11.98 1.51 -2.92
C ILE A 143 -10.70 1.09 -3.64
N LEU A 144 -10.20 1.94 -4.55
CA LEU A 144 -8.95 1.66 -5.23
C LEU A 144 -7.85 2.62 -4.74
N ALA A 145 -6.67 2.09 -4.46
CA ALA A 145 -5.53 2.87 -4.01
C ALA A 145 -4.30 2.57 -4.86
N TRP A 146 -3.72 3.61 -5.45
CA TRP A 146 -2.48 3.48 -6.20
C TRP A 146 -1.27 3.86 -5.37
N SER A 147 -0.24 2.99 -5.41
CA SER A 147 1.09 3.37 -4.96
C SER A 147 1.81 4.13 -6.05
N VAL A 148 2.22 5.36 -5.76
CA VAL A 148 3.01 6.24 -6.64
C VAL A 148 4.27 6.69 -5.92
N ASN A 149 5.24 7.18 -6.68
CA ASN A 149 6.49 7.71 -6.14
C ASN A 149 7.00 8.85 -7.03
N ALA A 150 8.00 9.59 -6.56
CA ALA A 150 8.72 10.53 -7.42
C ALA A 150 9.29 9.79 -8.63
N VAL A 151 9.18 10.37 -9.82
CA VAL A 151 9.52 9.70 -11.09
C VAL A 151 10.91 9.09 -11.06
N PRO A 152 12.00 9.82 -10.68
CA PRO A 152 13.34 9.22 -10.65
C PRO A 152 13.49 8.07 -9.66
N VAL A 153 12.71 8.08 -8.56
CA VAL A 153 12.69 7.03 -7.54
C VAL A 153 12.00 5.78 -8.08
N ALA A 154 10.85 5.95 -8.74
CA ALA A 154 10.10 4.85 -9.35
C ALA A 154 10.90 4.17 -10.46
N GLU A 155 11.47 4.94 -11.38
CA GLU A 155 12.30 4.43 -12.48
C GLU A 155 13.51 3.62 -11.99
N ARG A 156 14.14 4.09 -10.92
CA ARG A 156 15.31 3.44 -10.37
C ARG A 156 14.99 2.12 -9.68
N TRP A 157 13.94 2.04 -8.86
CA TRP A 157 13.73 0.92 -7.95
C TRP A 157 12.38 0.19 -8.07
N GLU A 158 11.38 0.72 -8.79
CA GLU A 158 10.09 0.06 -8.97
C GLU A 158 10.04 -0.73 -10.29
N LYS A 159 11.00 -1.64 -10.47
CA LYS A 159 11.17 -2.38 -11.72
C LYS A 159 9.95 -3.22 -12.08
N LEU A 160 9.65 -3.28 -13.38
CA LEU A 160 8.50 -3.96 -13.99
C LEU A 160 7.13 -3.39 -13.59
N ALA A 161 7.08 -2.31 -12.84
CA ALA A 161 5.83 -1.60 -12.59
C ALA A 161 5.57 -0.58 -13.70
N PRO A 162 4.30 -0.28 -14.04
CA PRO A 162 3.95 0.81 -14.91
C PRO A 162 4.56 2.14 -14.43
N THR A 163 4.77 3.08 -15.31
CA THR A 163 5.25 4.42 -14.98
C THR A 163 4.32 5.15 -14.02
N VAL A 164 4.81 6.17 -13.34
CA VAL A 164 3.99 6.97 -12.42
C VAL A 164 2.83 7.64 -13.16
N ALA A 165 3.08 8.15 -14.36
CA ALA A 165 2.06 8.76 -15.21
C ALA A 165 0.95 7.78 -15.60
N GLU A 166 1.29 6.56 -16.01
CA GLU A 166 0.32 5.52 -16.34
C GLU A 166 -0.55 5.13 -15.13
N ARG A 167 0.07 4.99 -13.94
CA ARG A 167 -0.66 4.70 -12.70
C ARG A 167 -1.64 5.82 -12.33
N LEU A 168 -1.22 7.08 -12.43
CA LEU A 168 -2.08 8.23 -12.17
C LEU A 168 -3.20 8.36 -13.20
N ASN A 169 -2.93 8.07 -14.47
CA ASN A 169 -3.97 8.03 -15.50
C ASN A 169 -5.00 6.93 -15.24
N ALA A 170 -4.58 5.73 -14.84
CA ALA A 170 -5.49 4.66 -14.44
C ALA A 170 -6.32 5.06 -13.21
N ALA A 171 -5.71 5.69 -12.21
CA ALA A 171 -6.39 6.21 -11.03
C ALA A 171 -7.43 7.28 -11.40
N ARG A 172 -7.11 8.19 -12.35
CA ARG A 172 -8.04 9.20 -12.87
C ARG A 172 -9.25 8.56 -13.53
N GLN A 173 -9.05 7.63 -14.46
CA GLN A 173 -10.15 6.95 -15.17
C GLN A 173 -11.12 6.25 -14.19
N VAL A 174 -10.60 5.59 -13.16
CA VAL A 174 -11.42 4.94 -12.12
C VAL A 174 -12.14 5.98 -11.25
N SER A 175 -11.51 7.12 -10.95
CA SER A 175 -12.15 8.23 -10.24
C SER A 175 -13.29 8.84 -11.07
N GLU A 176 -13.08 9.02 -12.37
CA GLU A 176 -14.12 9.51 -13.31
C GLU A 176 -15.27 8.52 -13.47
N ALA A 177 -15.02 7.21 -13.28
CA ALA A 177 -16.05 6.18 -13.21
C ALA A 177 -16.80 6.14 -11.86
N GLY A 178 -16.53 7.09 -10.95
CA GLY A 178 -17.27 7.28 -9.69
C GLY A 178 -16.74 6.46 -8.50
N TYR A 179 -15.58 5.81 -8.60
CA TYR A 179 -14.99 5.10 -7.45
C TYR A 179 -14.24 6.05 -6.52
N GLU A 180 -14.25 5.73 -5.22
CA GLU A 180 -13.32 6.35 -4.27
C GLU A 180 -11.89 5.92 -4.61
N VAL A 181 -11.05 6.91 -4.93
CA VAL A 181 -9.64 6.72 -5.23
C VAL A 181 -8.77 7.29 -4.12
N ARG A 182 -7.80 6.52 -3.67
CA ARG A 182 -6.77 6.91 -2.71
C ARG A 182 -5.39 6.79 -3.33
N LEU A 183 -4.43 7.60 -2.87
CA LEU A 183 -3.04 7.47 -3.27
C LEU A 183 -2.14 7.11 -2.09
N ARG A 184 -1.04 6.43 -2.38
CA ARG A 184 0.00 6.13 -1.41
C ARG A 184 1.35 6.54 -1.99
N ILE A 185 2.01 7.51 -1.35
CA ILE A 185 3.39 7.89 -1.62
C ILE A 185 4.27 7.16 -0.59
N ASP A 186 4.59 5.90 -0.88
CA ASP A 186 5.29 5.00 0.04
C ASP A 186 6.08 3.93 -0.73
N PRO A 187 7.43 3.91 -0.60
CA PRO A 187 8.21 4.73 0.32
C PRO A 187 8.71 6.05 -0.31
N MET A 188 8.72 7.13 0.46
CA MET A 188 9.51 8.31 0.12
C MET A 188 10.98 8.00 0.39
N VAL A 189 11.86 8.35 -0.57
CA VAL A 189 13.32 8.05 -0.53
C VAL A 189 14.11 9.35 -0.60
N PRO A 190 15.07 9.59 0.31
CA PRO A 190 15.84 10.84 0.34
C PRO A 190 16.98 10.82 -0.71
N VAL A 191 16.61 10.74 -1.99
CA VAL A 191 17.54 10.89 -3.10
C VAL A 191 18.08 12.31 -3.18
N GLU A 192 19.14 12.53 -3.96
CA GLU A 192 19.56 13.87 -4.33
C GLU A 192 18.37 14.63 -4.92
N ASN A 193 18.22 15.91 -4.59
CA ASN A 193 17.11 16.76 -5.03
C ASN A 193 15.69 16.24 -4.65
N TRP A 194 15.58 15.42 -3.61
CA TRP A 194 14.30 14.85 -3.18
C TRP A 194 13.19 15.90 -2.96
N LYS A 195 13.55 17.12 -2.52
CA LYS A 195 12.58 18.20 -2.32
C LYS A 195 11.85 18.53 -3.63
N THR A 196 12.62 18.79 -4.69
CA THR A 196 12.08 19.03 -6.04
C THR A 196 11.28 17.84 -6.55
N CYS A 197 11.86 16.64 -6.47
CA CYS A 197 11.22 15.42 -6.96
C CYS A 197 9.84 15.14 -6.33
N TYR A 198 9.68 15.35 -5.01
CA TYR A 198 8.39 15.14 -4.35
C TYR A 198 7.42 16.31 -4.52
N SER A 199 7.90 17.54 -4.68
CA SER A 199 7.05 18.68 -5.07
C SER A 199 6.47 18.47 -6.47
N GLU A 200 7.29 18.08 -7.44
CA GLU A 200 6.86 17.75 -8.80
C GLU A 200 5.86 16.58 -8.83
N LEU A 201 6.06 15.56 -7.97
CA LEU A 201 5.08 14.47 -7.85
C LEU A 201 3.73 15.00 -7.37
N VAL A 202 3.70 15.88 -6.36
CA VAL A 202 2.43 16.45 -5.87
C VAL A 202 1.77 17.30 -6.95
N ASP A 203 2.54 18.10 -7.71
CA ASP A 203 2.03 18.87 -8.83
C ASP A 203 1.46 17.97 -9.94
N LEU A 204 2.12 16.86 -10.24
CA LEU A 204 1.62 15.86 -11.20
C LEU A 204 0.31 15.23 -10.73
N ILE A 205 0.21 14.87 -9.45
CA ILE A 205 -1.03 14.36 -8.84
C ILE A 205 -2.16 15.39 -9.03
N CYS A 206 -1.92 16.64 -8.63
CA CYS A 206 -2.94 17.70 -8.69
C CYS A 206 -3.46 17.96 -10.09
N ARG A 207 -2.58 17.88 -11.09
CA ARG A 207 -2.96 18.06 -12.52
C ARG A 207 -3.74 16.86 -13.07
N THR A 208 -3.61 15.68 -12.44
CA THR A 208 -4.20 14.44 -12.96
C THR A 208 -5.53 14.10 -12.30
N LEU A 209 -5.60 14.13 -10.97
CA LEU A 209 -6.81 13.78 -10.21
C LEU A 209 -6.79 14.40 -8.81
N LYS A 210 -7.97 14.40 -8.17
CA LYS A 210 -8.12 14.77 -6.75
C LYS A 210 -8.52 13.51 -5.96
N PRO A 211 -7.54 12.78 -5.37
CA PRO A 211 -7.85 11.59 -4.58
C PRO A 211 -8.58 11.96 -3.27
N GLY A 212 -9.44 11.06 -2.80
CA GLY A 212 -10.12 11.24 -1.52
C GLY A 212 -9.18 11.22 -0.32
N ARG A 213 -8.03 10.51 -0.44
CA ARG A 213 -7.03 10.38 0.64
C ARG A 213 -5.64 10.14 0.08
N VAL A 214 -4.61 10.68 0.76
CA VAL A 214 -3.19 10.44 0.45
C VAL A 214 -2.49 9.89 1.69
N THR A 215 -1.83 8.73 1.57
CA THR A 215 -1.00 8.16 2.65
C THR A 215 0.47 8.28 2.32
N LEU A 216 1.24 8.83 3.25
CA LEU A 216 2.68 9.02 3.14
C LEU A 216 3.45 7.97 3.96
N GLY A 217 4.58 7.50 3.46
CA GLY A 217 5.48 6.64 4.22
C GLY A 217 6.92 6.84 3.77
N CYS A 218 7.87 6.87 4.72
CA CYS A 218 9.30 6.90 4.39
C CYS A 218 9.87 5.50 4.19
N LEU A 219 11.01 5.45 3.49
CA LEU A 219 11.77 4.23 3.24
C LEU A 219 12.01 3.48 4.56
N ARG A 220 11.87 2.15 4.48
CA ARG A 220 12.14 1.22 5.58
C ARG A 220 12.67 -0.10 5.04
N GLY A 221 13.60 -0.69 5.75
CA GLY A 221 14.19 -1.96 5.39
C GLY A 221 14.10 -2.95 6.53
N LEU A 222 13.19 -3.94 6.41
CA LEU A 222 13.21 -5.08 7.32
C LEU A 222 14.49 -5.89 7.10
N ASN A 223 15.10 -6.43 8.16
CA ASN A 223 16.34 -7.19 8.07
C ASN A 223 16.24 -8.34 7.05
N SER A 224 15.11 -9.04 7.02
CA SER A 224 14.85 -10.08 6.02
C SER A 224 14.77 -9.53 4.58
N THR A 225 14.24 -8.33 4.38
CA THR A 225 14.19 -7.70 3.06
C THR A 225 15.60 -7.30 2.60
N ILE A 226 16.39 -6.70 3.49
CA ILE A 226 17.78 -6.31 3.23
C ILE A 226 18.63 -7.53 2.86
N ALA A 227 18.44 -8.65 3.58
CA ALA A 227 19.17 -9.90 3.31
C ALA A 227 18.81 -10.50 1.94
N PHE A 228 17.53 -10.47 1.54
CA PHE A 228 17.03 -11.19 0.38
C PHE A 228 16.77 -10.31 -0.86
N CYS A 229 16.94 -8.99 -0.81
CA CYS A 229 16.87 -8.15 -2.01
C CYS A 229 18.16 -8.27 -2.84
N LYS A 230 18.04 -8.31 -4.17
CA LYS A 230 19.19 -8.32 -5.08
C LYS A 230 19.81 -6.94 -5.23
N ASP A 231 19.01 -5.93 -5.54
CA ASP A 231 19.47 -4.54 -5.60
C ASP A 231 19.46 -3.94 -4.19
N LYS A 232 20.66 -3.62 -3.72
CA LYS A 232 20.93 -3.05 -2.39
C LYS A 232 21.23 -1.55 -2.42
N SER A 233 21.15 -0.90 -3.58
CA SER A 233 21.53 0.51 -3.75
C SER A 233 20.70 1.51 -2.92
N TRP A 234 19.50 1.11 -2.48
CA TRP A 234 18.61 1.88 -1.63
C TRP A 234 18.95 1.78 -0.13
N ILE A 235 19.74 0.77 0.29
CA ILE A 235 20.05 0.50 1.70
C ILE A 235 20.93 1.61 2.31
N LYS A 236 21.72 2.30 1.50
CA LYS A 236 22.58 3.40 1.95
C LYS A 236 21.84 4.54 2.67
N TYR A 237 20.53 4.65 2.48
CA TYR A 237 19.70 5.65 3.15
C TYR A 237 19.20 5.20 4.53
N LEU A 238 19.44 3.95 4.94
CA LEU A 238 18.92 3.35 6.16
C LEU A 238 19.99 3.36 7.26
N THR A 239 19.91 4.32 8.16
CA THR A 239 20.93 4.52 9.21
C THR A 239 20.41 4.38 10.63
N GLU A 240 19.08 4.41 10.83
CA GLU A 240 18.46 4.32 12.15
C GLU A 240 17.63 3.04 12.30
N GLU A 241 17.61 2.50 13.53
CA GLU A 241 16.81 1.32 13.88
C GLU A 241 15.41 1.72 14.38
N SER A 242 14.46 0.84 14.12
CA SER A 242 13.11 0.88 14.70
C SER A 242 12.62 -0.54 14.98
N ASN A 243 11.52 -0.69 15.71
CA ASN A 243 10.87 -2.00 15.90
C ASN A 243 10.27 -2.58 14.60
N TRP A 244 10.33 -1.83 13.49
CA TRP A 244 9.89 -2.25 12.15
C TRP A 244 11.02 -2.15 11.10
N GLY A 245 12.26 -2.45 11.51
CA GLY A 245 13.45 -2.43 10.66
C GLY A 245 14.10 -1.05 10.57
N LYS A 246 15.10 -0.97 9.70
CA LYS A 246 15.91 0.24 9.52
C LYS A 246 15.18 1.34 8.76
N LYS A 247 15.47 2.59 9.09
CA LYS A 247 14.89 3.81 8.50
C LYS A 247 15.96 4.85 8.16
N PRO A 248 15.66 5.83 7.31
CA PRO A 248 16.50 7.03 7.17
C PRO A 248 16.57 7.82 8.49
N PRO A 249 17.55 8.74 8.66
CA PRO A 249 17.65 9.59 9.83
C PRO A 249 16.35 10.29 10.19
N LEU A 250 16.03 10.43 11.47
CA LEU A 250 14.79 11.03 11.96
C LEU A 250 14.56 12.43 11.36
N GLN A 251 15.60 13.28 11.38
CA GLN A 251 15.48 14.63 10.84
C GLN A 251 15.17 14.61 9.34
N GLN A 252 15.82 13.75 8.57
CA GLN A 252 15.55 13.59 7.13
C GLN A 252 14.11 13.18 6.86
N ARG A 253 13.59 12.21 7.63
CA ARG A 253 12.18 11.78 7.51
C ARG A 253 11.21 12.89 7.88
N LEU A 254 11.49 13.62 8.96
CA LEU A 254 10.68 14.75 9.42
C LEU A 254 10.60 15.84 8.34
N ASP A 255 11.72 16.18 7.73
CA ASP A 255 11.77 17.19 6.67
C ASP A 255 10.99 16.75 5.43
N MET A 256 11.09 15.47 5.06
CA MET A 256 10.31 14.90 3.95
C MET A 256 8.81 14.95 4.23
N PHE A 257 8.37 14.53 5.41
CA PHE A 257 6.94 14.61 5.78
C PHE A 257 6.45 16.05 5.82
N LYS A 258 7.21 16.98 6.44
CA LYS A 258 6.84 18.40 6.49
C LYS A 258 6.65 18.98 5.09
N LEU A 259 7.62 18.79 4.21
CA LEU A 259 7.53 19.29 2.84
C LEU A 259 6.28 18.75 2.13
N VAL A 260 6.14 17.43 2.06
CA VAL A 260 5.07 16.81 1.26
C VAL A 260 3.69 17.13 1.86
N ILE A 261 3.55 17.13 3.19
CA ILE A 261 2.29 17.52 3.86
C ILE A 261 1.95 18.99 3.57
N THR A 262 2.94 19.88 3.61
CA THR A 262 2.73 21.32 3.35
C THR A 262 2.27 21.52 1.92
N VAL A 263 2.99 20.97 0.94
CA VAL A 263 2.63 21.12 -0.48
C VAL A 263 1.25 20.50 -0.77
N LEU A 264 0.93 19.33 -0.21
CA LEU A 264 -0.39 18.72 -0.35
C LEU A 264 -1.50 19.64 0.23
N LYS A 265 -1.29 20.21 1.42
CA LYS A 265 -2.26 21.11 2.05
C LYS A 265 -2.47 22.39 1.25
N GLU A 266 -1.42 22.99 0.71
CA GLU A 266 -1.48 24.16 -0.17
C GLU A 266 -2.30 23.88 -1.44
N LYS A 267 -2.25 22.62 -1.94
CA LYS A 267 -3.06 22.16 -3.07
C LYS A 267 -4.49 21.71 -2.66
N GLY A 268 -4.88 21.92 -1.40
CA GLY A 268 -6.23 21.65 -0.91
C GLY A 268 -6.52 20.22 -0.48
N PHE A 269 -5.51 19.35 -0.34
CA PHE A 269 -5.69 18.01 0.22
C PHE A 269 -5.88 18.08 1.75
N ARG A 270 -6.90 17.39 2.27
CA ARG A 270 -7.26 17.39 3.69
C ARG A 270 -6.93 16.07 4.37
N GLU A 271 -7.27 14.95 3.71
CA GLU A 271 -7.12 13.60 4.25
C GLU A 271 -5.70 13.07 3.96
N ILE A 272 -4.77 13.37 4.87
CA ILE A 272 -3.37 12.96 4.76
C ILE A 272 -3.03 12.02 5.93
N GLY A 273 -2.78 10.75 5.63
CA GLY A 273 -2.36 9.75 6.59
C GLY A 273 -0.86 9.46 6.55
N ILE A 274 -0.35 8.84 7.60
CA ILE A 274 1.05 8.39 7.70
C ILE A 274 1.09 6.86 7.88
N CYS A 275 1.97 6.20 7.13
CA CYS A 275 2.14 4.75 7.14
C CYS A 275 3.41 4.33 7.87
N LYS A 276 3.25 3.49 8.90
CA LYS A 276 4.34 2.79 9.60
C LYS A 276 5.50 3.71 9.99
N GLU A 277 5.17 4.82 10.66
CA GLU A 277 6.15 5.78 11.13
C GLU A 277 6.23 5.84 12.66
N THR A 278 7.40 6.25 13.18
CA THR A 278 7.71 6.21 14.60
C THR A 278 6.95 7.28 15.41
N LEU A 279 6.68 7.02 16.70
CA LEU A 279 6.04 7.98 17.60
C LEU A 279 6.77 9.33 17.62
N ALA A 280 8.10 9.34 17.50
CA ALA A 280 8.89 10.57 17.44
C ALA A 280 8.46 11.46 16.27
N ILE A 281 8.23 10.89 15.08
CA ILE A 281 7.76 11.64 13.90
C ILE A 281 6.33 12.15 14.11
N TRP A 282 5.42 11.33 14.64
CA TRP A 282 4.05 11.75 14.93
C TRP A 282 4.00 12.96 15.86
N LYS A 283 4.79 12.91 16.96
CA LYS A 283 4.92 14.02 17.91
C LYS A 283 5.51 15.27 17.26
N ALA A 284 6.59 15.13 16.48
CA ALA A 284 7.27 16.24 15.83
C ALA A 284 6.41 16.92 14.75
N LEU A 285 5.50 16.17 14.10
CA LEU A 285 4.51 16.69 13.17
C LEU A 285 3.27 17.26 13.84
N LYS A 286 3.15 17.14 15.19
CA LYS A 286 1.96 17.53 15.95
C LYS A 286 0.67 16.86 15.43
N MET A 287 0.78 15.61 14.99
CA MET A 287 -0.34 14.81 14.49
C MET A 287 -0.73 13.74 15.52
N ASP A 288 -2.03 13.54 15.71
CA ASP A 288 -2.55 12.49 16.58
C ASP A 288 -2.54 11.15 15.83
N HIS A 289 -1.71 10.23 16.29
CA HIS A 289 -1.59 8.90 15.68
C HIS A 289 -2.84 8.02 15.85
N ASN A 290 -3.72 8.34 16.82
CA ASN A 290 -5.00 7.64 16.99
C ASN A 290 -6.05 8.08 15.97
N LYS A 291 -5.86 9.23 15.31
CA LYS A 291 -6.71 9.80 14.26
C LYS A 291 -6.06 9.68 12.87
N ASN A 292 -5.33 8.59 12.64
CA ASN A 292 -4.58 8.41 11.39
C ASN A 292 -5.52 8.12 10.20
N SER A 293 -5.53 8.99 9.20
CA SER A 293 -6.24 8.81 7.93
C SER A 293 -5.46 7.91 6.94
N CYS A 294 -4.98 6.74 7.40
CA CYS A 294 -4.28 5.79 6.52
C CYS A 294 -5.23 5.13 5.52
N ASN A 295 -4.74 4.84 4.29
CA ASN A 295 -5.53 4.16 3.26
C ASN A 295 -6.12 2.82 3.69
N CYS A 296 -5.56 2.15 4.69
CA CYS A 296 -6.03 0.86 5.19
C CYS A 296 -7.24 0.95 6.13
N LEU A 297 -7.72 2.16 6.45
CA LEU A 297 -8.85 2.42 7.33
C LEU A 297 -10.05 3.01 6.56
N CYS A 298 -11.23 2.84 7.13
CA CYS A 298 -12.46 3.47 6.62
C CYS A 298 -12.39 5.00 6.61
#